data_edd55dc5a9957ba964c4056e83d42a82
#
_entry.id   edd55dc5a9957ba964c4056e83d42a82
#
_cell.length_a   1.000
_cell.length_b   1.000
_cell.length_c   1.000
_cell.angle_alpha   90.00
_cell.angle_beta   90.00
_cell.angle_gamma   90.00
#
_symmetry.space_group_name_H-M   'P 1'
#
loop_
_entity.id
_entity.type
_entity.pdbx_description
1 polymer ?
#
loop_
_entity_poly.entity_id
_entity_poly.type
_entity_poly.pdbx_seq_one_letter_code
_entity_poly.pdbx_strand_id
1 'polypeptide(L)'
;MSLSVHIKKKLRSFSLQADFEAEDGVLALLGPSGCGKSMTLKCIAGIEKPDEGIISLSGRVLFDSLKKVNLPPQKRRVGYMFQSYALFPNMTVRKNVLAGMGKKPDPSLADPFLERFRIADLADSLPHELSEGQKQRTAMARIVAQNPDVILLDEPFSALDTVLKWQLEQEMLQVLTEEKKPTIFVSHNIDEVYRMSREVCSMKDGRILEKISSEEFFDQLKEGTAGLMPGWKILPPGQGDV
;
A
#
# COMPACT_ATOMS: atom_id res chain seq x y z
N MET A 1 16.10 3.21 2.92
CA MET A 1 15.78 1.84 3.45
C MET A 1 15.48 0.93 2.27
N SER A 2 15.59 -0.42 2.40
CA SER A 2 15.28 -1.34 1.30
C SER A 2 14.46 -2.51 1.78
N LEU A 3 13.44 -2.89 1.01
CA LEU A 3 12.64 -4.10 1.19
C LEU A 3 13.02 -5.09 0.08
N SER A 4 13.37 -6.32 0.43
CA SER A 4 13.64 -7.41 -0.50
C SER A 4 12.65 -8.54 -0.27
N VAL A 5 12.01 -8.99 -1.34
CA VAL A 5 10.93 -10.00 -1.33
C VAL A 5 11.21 -11.06 -2.37
N HIS A 6 11.46 -12.28 -1.93
CA HIS A 6 11.65 -13.46 -2.77
C HIS A 6 10.84 -14.60 -2.18
N ILE A 7 9.57 -14.72 -2.57
CA ILE A 7 8.65 -15.68 -1.95
C ILE A 7 7.86 -16.50 -2.95
N LYS A 8 7.47 -17.70 -2.51
CA LYS A 8 6.46 -18.52 -3.16
C LYS A 8 5.36 -18.89 -2.20
N LYS A 9 4.12 -18.90 -2.68
CA LYS A 9 2.96 -19.35 -1.93
C LYS A 9 1.99 -20.04 -2.85
N LYS A 10 1.63 -21.28 -2.53
CA LYS A 10 0.60 -22.03 -3.24
C LYS A 10 -0.78 -21.53 -2.81
N LEU A 11 -1.56 -21.10 -3.77
CA LEU A 11 -2.96 -20.72 -3.61
C LEU A 11 -3.86 -21.78 -4.25
N ARG A 12 -5.17 -21.66 -4.05
CA ARG A 12 -6.12 -22.67 -4.56
C ARG A 12 -6.10 -22.78 -6.08
N SER A 13 -5.97 -21.65 -6.80
CA SER A 13 -6.08 -21.56 -8.26
C SER A 13 -4.75 -21.34 -8.97
N PHE A 14 -3.72 -20.84 -8.30
CA PHE A 14 -2.38 -20.57 -8.87
C PHE A 14 -1.30 -20.56 -7.79
N SER A 15 -0.04 -20.46 -8.19
CA SER A 15 1.09 -20.23 -7.29
C SER A 15 1.55 -18.80 -7.40
N LEU A 16 1.56 -18.09 -6.26
CA LEU A 16 2.19 -16.78 -6.13
C LEU A 16 3.71 -16.95 -6.14
N GLN A 17 4.39 -16.21 -6.98
CA GLN A 17 5.85 -16.04 -7.00
C GLN A 17 6.14 -14.55 -7.11
N ALA A 18 6.53 -13.92 -6.00
CA ALA A 18 6.89 -12.52 -5.96
C ALA A 18 8.40 -12.40 -5.72
N ASP A 19 9.07 -11.72 -6.65
CA ASP A 19 10.52 -11.52 -6.66
C ASP A 19 10.79 -10.06 -7.04
N PHE A 20 11.10 -9.22 -6.05
CA PHE A 20 11.40 -7.80 -6.27
C PHE A 20 12.11 -7.16 -5.07
N GLU A 21 12.74 -6.03 -5.35
CA GLU A 21 13.29 -5.14 -4.34
C GLU A 21 12.65 -3.76 -4.47
N ALA A 22 12.45 -3.09 -3.33
CA ALA A 22 11.95 -1.72 -3.26
C ALA A 22 12.85 -0.89 -2.35
N GLU A 23 13.24 0.26 -2.83
CA GLU A 23 13.97 1.28 -2.07
C GLU A 23 13.02 2.38 -1.57
N ASP A 24 13.59 3.46 -1.00
CA ASP A 24 12.80 4.61 -0.57
C ASP A 24 12.00 5.20 -1.75
N GLY A 25 10.73 5.42 -1.55
CA GLY A 25 9.77 5.86 -2.55
C GLY A 25 8.64 4.86 -2.77
N VAL A 26 7.84 5.10 -3.79
CA VAL A 26 6.65 4.30 -4.09
C VAL A 26 6.91 3.35 -5.26
N LEU A 27 6.83 2.05 -5.00
CA LEU A 27 6.79 0.98 -5.99
C LEU A 27 5.35 0.52 -6.16
N ALA A 28 4.81 0.57 -7.36
CA ALA A 28 3.49 0.03 -7.64
C ALA A 28 3.53 -1.46 -8.00
N LEU A 29 2.61 -2.25 -7.46
CA LEU A 29 2.25 -3.57 -7.96
C LEU A 29 0.98 -3.43 -8.81
N LEU A 30 1.12 -3.53 -10.12
CA LEU A 30 0.04 -3.36 -11.09
C LEU A 30 -0.32 -4.70 -11.71
N GLY A 31 -1.60 -4.99 -11.88
CA GLY A 31 -2.08 -6.21 -12.51
C GLY A 31 -3.58 -6.42 -12.30
N PRO A 32 -4.18 -7.44 -12.98
CA PRO A 32 -5.61 -7.71 -12.87
C PRO A 32 -6.03 -8.09 -11.46
N SER A 33 -7.33 -7.95 -11.18
CA SER A 33 -7.90 -8.44 -9.94
C SER A 33 -7.64 -9.93 -9.78
N GLY A 34 -7.30 -10.36 -8.57
CA GLY A 34 -7.02 -11.76 -8.26
C GLY A 34 -5.63 -12.29 -8.66
N CYS A 35 -4.74 -11.50 -9.30
CA CYS A 35 -3.41 -11.98 -9.71
C CYS A 35 -2.40 -12.16 -8.57
N GLY A 36 -2.74 -11.76 -7.31
CA GLY A 36 -1.88 -12.01 -6.15
C GLY A 36 -1.31 -10.77 -5.46
N LYS A 37 -1.61 -9.55 -5.90
CA LYS A 37 -1.08 -8.29 -5.34
C LYS A 37 -1.32 -8.15 -3.83
N SER A 38 -2.56 -8.20 -3.39
CA SER A 38 -2.92 -8.12 -1.96
C SER A 38 -2.36 -9.29 -1.15
N MET A 39 -2.22 -10.48 -1.75
CA MET A 39 -1.60 -11.63 -1.11
C MET A 39 -0.10 -11.37 -0.86
N THR A 40 0.59 -10.75 -1.81
CA THR A 40 1.99 -10.33 -1.65
C THR A 40 2.14 -9.37 -0.48
N LEU A 41 1.28 -8.33 -0.39
CA LEU A 41 1.30 -7.41 0.74
C LEU A 41 1.05 -8.13 2.08
N LYS A 42 0.07 -9.03 2.13
CA LYS A 42 -0.23 -9.83 3.34
C LYS A 42 0.95 -10.71 3.76
N CYS A 43 1.69 -11.27 2.80
CA CYS A 43 2.91 -12.02 3.08
C CYS A 43 4.01 -11.11 3.67
N ILE A 44 4.21 -9.91 3.14
CA ILE A 44 5.19 -8.94 3.67
C ILE A 44 4.80 -8.52 5.10
N ALA A 45 3.53 -8.23 5.32
CA ALA A 45 3.01 -7.85 6.64
C ALA A 45 3.03 -8.98 7.68
N GLY A 46 3.16 -10.25 7.24
CA GLY A 46 3.10 -11.42 8.12
C GLY A 46 1.70 -11.84 8.54
N ILE A 47 0.69 -11.30 7.87
CA ILE A 47 -0.72 -11.71 8.01
C ILE A 47 -0.89 -13.09 7.38
N GLU A 48 -0.23 -13.31 6.24
CA GLU A 48 -0.15 -14.59 5.57
C GLU A 48 1.30 -15.11 5.58
N LYS A 49 1.47 -16.42 5.75
CA LYS A 49 2.79 -17.04 5.75
C LYS A 49 3.11 -17.52 4.33
N PRO A 50 4.24 -17.11 3.72
CA PRO A 50 4.74 -17.76 2.50
C PRO A 50 5.09 -19.23 2.74
N ASP A 51 5.07 -20.05 1.70
CA ASP A 51 5.51 -21.45 1.80
C ASP A 51 7.03 -21.55 1.71
N GLU A 52 7.65 -20.77 0.80
CA GLU A 52 9.08 -20.75 0.57
C GLU A 52 9.59 -19.32 0.38
N GLY A 53 10.90 -19.14 0.61
CA GLY A 53 11.61 -17.91 0.28
C GLY A 53 12.06 -17.10 1.48
N ILE A 54 12.35 -15.82 1.21
CA ILE A 54 12.87 -14.86 2.19
C ILE A 54 12.20 -13.49 2.00
N ILE A 55 11.94 -12.79 3.11
CA ILE A 55 11.57 -11.38 3.14
C ILE A 55 12.52 -10.69 4.11
N SER A 56 13.17 -9.62 3.65
CA SER A 56 14.03 -8.80 4.50
C SER A 56 13.76 -7.31 4.32
N LEU A 57 13.94 -6.55 5.39
CA LEU A 57 13.75 -5.11 5.44
C LEU A 57 14.99 -4.46 6.06
N SER A 58 15.75 -3.69 5.26
CA SER A 58 17.01 -3.07 5.66
C SER A 58 17.97 -4.05 6.33
N GLY A 59 18.14 -5.25 5.75
CA GLY A 59 19.00 -6.33 6.28
C GLY A 59 18.39 -7.16 7.41
N ARG A 60 17.26 -6.75 7.96
CA ARG A 60 16.53 -7.52 8.99
C ARG A 60 15.63 -8.55 8.33
N VAL A 61 15.82 -9.83 8.64
CA VAL A 61 14.99 -10.92 8.13
C VAL A 61 13.63 -10.93 8.84
N LEU A 62 12.55 -10.80 8.06
CA LEU A 62 11.16 -10.87 8.54
C LEU A 62 10.59 -12.28 8.39
N PHE A 63 10.97 -12.96 7.29
CA PHE A 63 10.62 -14.33 6.98
C PHE A 63 11.78 -15.02 6.28
N ASP A 64 12.06 -16.27 6.63
CA ASP A 64 13.03 -17.13 5.96
C ASP A 64 12.59 -18.59 6.16
N SER A 65 12.20 -19.27 5.08
CA SER A 65 11.70 -20.64 5.12
C SER A 65 12.79 -21.64 5.50
N LEU A 66 14.05 -21.41 5.07
CA LEU A 66 15.17 -22.29 5.35
C LEU A 66 15.63 -22.19 6.82
N LYS A 67 15.73 -20.95 7.32
CA LYS A 67 16.11 -20.67 8.71
C LYS A 67 14.95 -20.79 9.70
N LYS A 68 13.73 -21.11 9.21
CA LYS A 68 12.50 -21.18 10.03
C LYS A 68 12.20 -19.89 10.78
N VAL A 69 12.56 -18.73 10.21
CA VAL A 69 12.22 -17.42 10.75
C VAL A 69 10.86 -17.00 10.22
N ASN A 70 9.95 -16.59 11.10
CA ASN A 70 8.67 -15.99 10.73
C ASN A 70 8.25 -15.00 11.82
N LEU A 71 8.60 -13.74 11.66
CA LEU A 71 8.20 -12.71 12.62
C LEU A 71 6.69 -12.46 12.53
N PRO A 72 5.98 -12.41 13.69
CA PRO A 72 4.58 -12.02 13.69
C PRO A 72 4.41 -10.55 13.26
N PRO A 73 3.23 -10.14 12.74
CA PRO A 73 2.98 -8.79 12.22
C PRO A 73 3.44 -7.67 13.15
N GLN A 74 3.16 -7.79 14.46
CA GLN A 74 3.50 -6.79 15.48
C GLN A 74 5.02 -6.53 15.62
N LYS A 75 5.85 -7.48 15.19
CA LYS A 75 7.31 -7.38 15.23
C LYS A 75 7.92 -6.95 13.90
N ARG A 76 7.14 -6.83 12.82
CA ARG A 76 7.67 -6.50 11.48
C ARG A 76 7.87 -5.00 11.26
N ARG A 77 7.21 -4.14 12.02
CA ARG A 77 7.21 -2.67 11.86
C ARG A 77 6.71 -2.26 10.45
N VAL A 78 5.64 -2.89 10.02
CA VAL A 78 4.98 -2.66 8.74
C VAL A 78 3.71 -1.85 8.95
N GLY A 79 3.58 -0.72 8.29
CA GLY A 79 2.31 0.01 8.19
C GLY A 79 1.48 -0.59 7.06
N TYR A 80 0.26 -1.04 7.35
CA TYR A 80 -0.62 -1.65 6.35
C TYR A 80 -1.94 -0.88 6.26
N MET A 81 -2.24 -0.35 5.08
CA MET A 81 -3.57 0.18 4.76
C MET A 81 -4.36 -0.88 3.99
N PHE A 82 -5.42 -1.37 4.60
CA PHE A 82 -6.38 -2.26 3.94
C PHE A 82 -7.32 -1.47 3.04
N GLN A 83 -7.87 -2.11 2.03
CA GLN A 83 -8.86 -1.53 1.13
C GLN A 83 -10.08 -0.95 1.89
N SER A 84 -10.48 -1.57 3.00
CA SER A 84 -11.57 -1.10 3.88
C SER A 84 -11.09 -0.15 4.99
N TYR A 85 -9.83 0.34 4.91
CA TYR A 85 -9.17 1.16 5.93
C TYR A 85 -9.02 0.48 7.31
N ALA A 86 -9.80 -0.53 7.62
CA ALA A 86 -9.80 -1.31 8.87
C ALA A 86 -9.70 -0.43 10.13
N LEU A 87 -10.49 0.65 10.19
CA LEU A 87 -10.61 1.45 11.42
C LEU A 87 -11.33 0.65 12.50
N PHE A 88 -10.91 0.83 13.74
CA PHE A 88 -11.58 0.23 14.89
C PHE A 88 -12.93 0.91 15.10
N PRO A 89 -14.06 0.22 14.88
CA PRO A 89 -15.38 0.87 14.78
C PRO A 89 -15.85 1.49 16.09
N ASN A 90 -15.40 0.99 17.23
CA ASN A 90 -15.75 1.44 18.58
C ASN A 90 -14.71 2.42 19.17
N MET A 91 -13.79 2.91 18.36
CA MET A 91 -12.77 3.88 18.76
C MET A 91 -12.98 5.18 17.99
N THR A 92 -12.86 6.32 18.67
CA THR A 92 -12.84 7.63 18.02
C THR A 92 -11.65 7.78 17.07
N VAL A 93 -11.64 8.80 16.21
CA VAL A 93 -10.53 9.15 15.34
C VAL A 93 -9.23 9.23 16.13
N ARG A 94 -9.21 9.99 17.23
CA ARG A 94 -8.07 10.11 18.16
C ARG A 94 -7.60 8.74 18.64
N LYS A 95 -8.50 7.89 19.12
CA LYS A 95 -8.15 6.55 19.61
C LYS A 95 -7.65 5.63 18.50
N ASN A 96 -8.17 5.75 17.28
CA ASN A 96 -7.66 5.04 16.12
C ASN A 96 -6.22 5.42 15.82
N VAL A 97 -5.86 6.70 15.85
CA VAL A 97 -4.49 7.19 15.63
C VAL A 97 -3.57 6.66 16.74
N LEU A 98 -3.98 6.81 18.01
CA LEU A 98 -3.21 6.34 19.17
C LEU A 98 -2.98 4.83 19.16
N ALA A 99 -3.89 4.04 18.58
CA ALA A 99 -3.70 2.59 18.45
C ALA A 99 -2.46 2.21 17.61
N GLY A 100 -2.00 3.09 16.73
CA GLY A 100 -0.73 2.95 16.01
C GLY A 100 0.51 3.10 16.88
N MET A 101 0.41 3.84 18.00
CA MET A 101 1.57 4.21 18.86
C MET A 101 1.91 3.18 19.94
N GLY A 102 1.15 2.08 20.05
CA GLY A 102 1.41 1.03 21.03
C GLY A 102 0.54 1.12 22.30
N LYS A 103 1.08 0.65 23.44
CA LYS A 103 0.29 0.50 24.68
C LYS A 103 0.17 1.83 25.43
N LYS A 104 -1.07 2.30 25.63
CA LYS A 104 -1.43 3.45 26.50
C LYS A 104 -0.61 4.73 26.23
N PRO A 105 -0.59 5.23 24.99
CA PRO A 105 0.06 6.50 24.71
C PRO A 105 -0.73 7.65 25.37
N ASP A 106 -0.03 8.76 25.66
CA ASP A 106 -0.67 10.00 26.08
C ASP A 106 -1.62 10.47 24.96
N PRO A 107 -2.89 10.84 25.28
CA PRO A 107 -3.85 11.31 24.29
C PRO A 107 -3.36 12.49 23.44
N SER A 108 -2.56 13.38 24.00
CA SER A 108 -1.99 14.55 23.30
C SER A 108 -1.02 14.18 22.18
N LEU A 109 -0.42 12.98 22.21
CA LEU A 109 0.48 12.50 21.15
C LEU A 109 -0.23 12.30 19.81
N ALA A 110 -1.57 12.23 19.79
CA ALA A 110 -2.32 12.17 18.53
C ALA A 110 -2.43 13.54 17.84
N ASP A 111 -2.39 14.66 18.59
CA ASP A 111 -2.70 15.98 18.06
C ASP A 111 -1.88 16.38 16.83
N PRO A 112 -0.54 16.20 16.78
CA PRO A 112 0.24 16.53 15.59
C PRO A 112 -0.19 15.75 14.35
N PHE A 113 -0.65 14.50 14.51
CA PHE A 113 -1.13 13.68 13.41
C PHE A 113 -2.55 14.09 12.98
N LEU A 114 -3.42 14.44 13.93
CA LEU A 114 -4.75 14.94 13.65
C LEU A 114 -4.69 16.24 12.83
N GLU A 115 -3.80 17.16 13.20
CA GLU A 115 -3.57 18.41 12.48
C GLU A 115 -2.96 18.14 11.08
N ARG A 116 -1.87 17.36 11.01
CA ARG A 116 -1.19 17.01 9.75
C ARG A 116 -2.13 16.41 8.72
N PHE A 117 -3.06 15.56 9.15
CA PHE A 117 -4.05 14.90 8.28
C PHE A 117 -5.38 15.64 8.18
N ARG A 118 -5.51 16.85 8.75
CA ARG A 118 -6.71 17.71 8.68
C ARG A 118 -7.97 17.00 9.17
N ILE A 119 -7.87 16.33 10.32
CA ILE A 119 -8.96 15.60 11.00
C ILE A 119 -9.05 15.95 12.49
N ALA A 120 -8.49 17.11 12.89
CA ALA A 120 -8.47 17.54 14.30
C ALA A 120 -9.90 17.84 14.82
N ASP A 121 -10.74 18.42 14.00
CA ASP A 121 -12.17 18.69 14.26
C ASP A 121 -13.02 17.42 14.41
N LEU A 122 -12.51 16.28 13.94
CA LEU A 122 -13.15 14.97 13.98
C LEU A 122 -12.59 14.06 15.08
N ALA A 123 -11.72 14.58 15.96
CA ALA A 123 -10.96 13.78 16.93
C ALA A 123 -11.84 12.84 17.79
N ASP A 124 -13.03 13.29 18.14
CA ASP A 124 -13.99 12.55 18.98
C ASP A 124 -15.06 11.79 18.20
N SER A 125 -15.09 11.92 16.87
CA SER A 125 -16.02 11.21 15.98
C SER A 125 -15.69 9.73 15.87
N LEU A 126 -16.71 8.91 15.63
CA LEU A 126 -16.59 7.47 15.37
C LEU A 126 -16.48 7.20 13.86
N PRO A 127 -15.88 6.08 13.43
CA PRO A 127 -15.70 5.77 12.01
C PRO A 127 -16.97 5.78 11.15
N HIS A 128 -18.11 5.46 11.70
CA HIS A 128 -19.38 5.47 10.96
C HIS A 128 -19.93 6.88 10.68
N GLU A 129 -19.41 7.90 11.36
CA GLU A 129 -19.75 9.31 11.16
C GLU A 129 -18.87 9.99 10.11
N LEU A 130 -17.83 9.29 9.62
CA LEU A 130 -16.83 9.82 8.71
C LEU A 130 -17.18 9.55 7.24
N SER A 131 -16.88 10.51 6.36
CA SER A 131 -16.81 10.25 4.91
C SER A 131 -15.66 9.31 4.58
N GLU A 132 -15.67 8.71 3.36
CA GLU A 132 -14.62 7.80 2.93
C GLU A 132 -13.23 8.46 2.92
N GLY A 133 -13.11 9.72 2.49
CA GLY A 133 -11.86 10.47 2.55
C GLY A 133 -11.38 10.74 3.98
N GLN A 134 -12.28 11.01 4.92
CA GLN A 134 -11.95 11.18 6.34
C GLN A 134 -11.50 9.87 6.98
N LYS A 135 -12.12 8.74 6.61
CA LYS A 135 -11.68 7.39 7.01
C LYS A 135 -10.27 7.10 6.50
N GLN A 136 -10.00 7.42 5.24
CA GLN A 136 -8.68 7.23 4.62
C GLN A 136 -7.61 8.06 5.35
N ARG A 137 -7.85 9.36 5.57
CA ARG A 137 -6.93 10.23 6.33
C ARG A 137 -6.68 9.71 7.75
N THR A 138 -7.72 9.22 8.42
CA THR A 138 -7.60 8.61 9.77
C THR A 138 -6.74 7.34 9.73
N ALA A 139 -6.93 6.48 8.73
CA ALA A 139 -6.13 5.27 8.55
C ALA A 139 -4.66 5.60 8.27
N MET A 140 -4.41 6.61 7.41
CA MET A 140 -3.05 7.05 7.11
C MET A 140 -2.37 7.68 8.32
N ALA A 141 -3.08 8.53 9.08
CA ALA A 141 -2.59 9.09 10.34
C ALA A 141 -2.18 8.00 11.33
N ARG A 142 -2.99 6.94 11.48
CA ARG A 142 -2.68 5.78 12.31
C ARG A 142 -1.41 5.04 11.86
N ILE A 143 -1.22 4.86 10.54
CA ILE A 143 -0.04 4.21 9.97
C ILE A 143 1.22 5.04 10.24
N VAL A 144 1.17 6.34 9.96
CA VAL A 144 2.34 7.22 10.16
C VAL A 144 2.67 7.34 11.65
N ALA A 145 1.66 7.40 12.52
CA ALA A 145 1.84 7.41 13.98
C ALA A 145 2.54 6.15 14.53
N GLN A 146 2.43 5.03 13.83
CA GLN A 146 3.15 3.78 14.16
C GLN A 146 4.66 3.89 13.89
N ASN A 147 5.11 4.87 13.11
CA ASN A 147 6.47 5.01 12.61
C ASN A 147 7.02 3.69 12.01
N PRO A 148 6.40 3.16 10.96
CA PRO A 148 6.78 1.90 10.34
C PRO A 148 8.10 2.03 9.57
N ASP A 149 8.75 0.89 9.28
CA ASP A 149 9.95 0.84 8.44
C ASP A 149 9.59 0.65 6.93
N VAL A 150 8.36 0.25 6.63
CA VAL A 150 7.79 0.11 5.28
C VAL A 150 6.28 0.36 5.33
N ILE A 151 5.73 0.96 4.27
CA ILE A 151 4.29 1.24 4.13
C ILE A 151 3.72 0.36 3.01
N LEU A 152 2.60 -0.30 3.27
CA LEU A 152 1.88 -1.14 2.31
C LEU A 152 0.46 -0.58 2.13
N LEU A 153 0.11 -0.25 0.89
CA LEU A 153 -1.17 0.36 0.52
C LEU A 153 -1.93 -0.59 -0.42
N ASP A 154 -3.01 -1.16 0.05
CA ASP A 154 -3.82 -2.13 -0.68
C ASP A 154 -5.08 -1.46 -1.23
N GLU A 155 -5.04 -1.04 -2.50
CA GLU A 155 -6.12 -0.32 -3.21
C GLU A 155 -6.71 0.87 -2.41
N PRO A 156 -5.88 1.82 -1.95
CA PRO A 156 -6.29 2.83 -0.96
C PRO A 156 -7.34 3.83 -1.47
N PHE A 157 -7.58 3.89 -2.79
CA PHE A 157 -8.50 4.85 -3.41
C PHE A 157 -9.73 4.20 -4.04
N SER A 158 -9.93 2.89 -3.88
CA SER A 158 -10.99 2.13 -4.57
C SER A 158 -12.42 2.53 -4.19
N ALA A 159 -12.62 3.14 -3.01
CA ALA A 159 -13.93 3.54 -2.50
C ALA A 159 -14.27 5.04 -2.75
N LEU A 160 -13.41 5.77 -3.47
CA LEU A 160 -13.53 7.22 -3.62
C LEU A 160 -14.08 7.61 -5.00
N ASP A 161 -14.87 8.70 -5.03
CA ASP A 161 -15.25 9.37 -6.27
C ASP A 161 -14.05 10.07 -6.93
N THR A 162 -14.15 10.35 -8.24
CA THR A 162 -13.04 10.81 -9.07
C THR A 162 -12.43 12.14 -8.59
N VAL A 163 -13.23 13.08 -8.13
CA VAL A 163 -12.75 14.43 -7.74
C VAL A 163 -12.00 14.36 -6.42
N LEU A 164 -12.61 13.73 -5.42
CA LEU A 164 -12.02 13.55 -4.10
C LEU A 164 -10.74 12.69 -4.17
N LYS A 165 -10.75 11.69 -5.03
CA LYS A 165 -9.63 10.78 -5.25
C LYS A 165 -8.36 11.52 -5.67
N TRP A 166 -8.43 12.40 -6.67
CA TRP A 166 -7.27 13.16 -7.13
C TRP A 166 -6.63 13.99 -6.02
N GLN A 167 -7.45 14.67 -5.21
CA GLN A 167 -6.95 15.45 -4.08
C GLN A 167 -6.25 14.57 -3.04
N LEU A 168 -6.87 13.43 -2.69
CA LEU A 168 -6.32 12.51 -1.68
C LEU A 168 -5.06 11.79 -2.17
N GLU A 169 -4.93 11.51 -3.46
CA GLU A 169 -3.70 11.01 -4.08
C GLU A 169 -2.53 11.98 -3.86
N GLN A 170 -2.75 13.28 -4.12
CA GLN A 170 -1.71 14.31 -3.94
C GLN A 170 -1.32 14.46 -2.46
N GLU A 171 -2.31 14.49 -1.55
CA GLU A 171 -2.05 14.56 -0.11
C GLU A 171 -1.26 13.33 0.37
N MET A 172 -1.64 12.13 -0.07
CA MET A 172 -0.95 10.89 0.28
C MET A 172 0.47 10.86 -0.27
N LEU A 173 0.68 11.24 -1.53
CA LEU A 173 2.01 11.26 -2.15
C LEU A 173 2.94 12.22 -1.42
N GLN A 174 2.45 13.38 -1.00
CA GLN A 174 3.23 14.33 -0.18
C GLN A 174 3.67 13.66 1.13
N VAL A 175 2.75 13.03 1.86
CA VAL A 175 3.07 12.33 3.11
C VAL A 175 4.11 11.23 2.89
N LEU A 176 3.94 10.39 1.86
CA LEU A 176 4.88 9.30 1.56
C LEU A 176 6.28 9.82 1.19
N THR A 177 6.35 10.95 0.48
CA THR A 177 7.61 11.60 0.13
C THR A 177 8.33 12.15 1.36
N GLU A 178 7.60 12.73 2.31
CA GLU A 178 8.14 13.22 3.58
C GLU A 178 8.65 12.08 4.48
N GLU A 179 7.94 10.94 4.52
CA GLU A 179 8.31 9.78 5.34
C GLU A 179 9.61 9.09 4.86
N LYS A 180 9.97 9.20 3.58
CA LYS A 180 11.21 8.63 2.99
C LYS A 180 11.39 7.15 3.31
N LYS A 181 10.34 6.37 3.10
CA LYS A 181 10.31 4.93 3.39
C LYS A 181 9.92 4.15 2.15
N PRO A 182 10.38 2.90 2.01
CA PRO A 182 9.84 2.02 0.99
C PRO A 182 8.32 1.93 1.12
N THR A 183 7.62 2.16 0.03
CA THR A 183 6.16 2.05 0.00
C THR A 183 5.76 1.14 -1.14
N ILE A 184 4.97 0.11 -0.86
CA ILE A 184 4.38 -0.75 -1.88
C ILE A 184 2.92 -0.36 -2.04
N PHE A 185 2.57 0.07 -3.24
CA PHE A 185 1.24 0.54 -3.62
C PHE A 185 0.58 -0.45 -4.57
N VAL A 186 -0.55 -1.01 -4.19
CA VAL A 186 -1.35 -1.91 -5.04
C VAL A 186 -2.48 -1.14 -5.67
N SER A 187 -2.57 -1.18 -6.98
CA SER A 187 -3.71 -0.69 -7.74
C SER A 187 -3.95 -1.52 -9.00
N HIS A 188 -5.16 -1.46 -9.53
CA HIS A 188 -5.52 -1.93 -10.86
C HIS A 188 -5.78 -0.75 -11.84
N ASN A 189 -5.66 0.49 -11.36
CA ASN A 189 -5.85 1.71 -12.13
C ASN A 189 -4.49 2.28 -12.55
N ILE A 190 -4.30 2.38 -13.86
CA ILE A 190 -3.06 2.87 -14.47
C ILE A 190 -2.78 4.32 -14.12
N ASP A 191 -3.82 5.18 -14.11
CA ASP A 191 -3.66 6.61 -13.81
C ASP A 191 -3.20 6.84 -12.37
N GLU A 192 -3.68 6.03 -11.42
CA GLU A 192 -3.18 6.06 -10.04
C GLU A 192 -1.69 5.70 -9.99
N VAL A 193 -1.31 4.61 -10.68
CA VAL A 193 0.07 4.16 -10.75
C VAL A 193 0.97 5.24 -11.32
N TYR A 194 0.54 5.92 -12.40
CA TYR A 194 1.27 7.03 -13.00
C TYR A 194 1.54 8.16 -12.02
N ARG A 195 0.51 8.58 -11.28
CA ARG A 195 0.63 9.71 -10.37
C ARG A 195 1.37 9.38 -9.07
N MET A 196 1.30 8.14 -8.61
CA MET A 196 1.73 7.75 -7.28
C MET A 196 3.11 7.07 -7.22
N SER A 197 3.58 6.45 -8.30
CA SER A 197 4.76 5.59 -8.23
C SER A 197 5.94 6.07 -9.06
N ARG A 198 7.15 5.70 -8.63
CA ARG A 198 8.40 5.88 -9.39
C ARG A 198 8.76 4.64 -10.19
N GLU A 199 8.39 3.48 -9.69
CA GLU A 199 8.67 2.18 -10.29
C GLU A 199 7.40 1.34 -10.31
N VAL A 200 7.28 0.49 -11.30
CA VAL A 200 6.15 -0.41 -11.50
C VAL A 200 6.65 -1.85 -11.60
N CYS A 201 6.07 -2.72 -10.78
CA CYS A 201 6.12 -4.15 -10.98
C CYS A 201 4.82 -4.61 -11.62
N SER A 202 4.87 -5.08 -12.85
CA SER A 202 3.73 -5.70 -13.51
C SER A 202 3.55 -7.13 -13.01
N MET A 203 2.30 -7.50 -12.67
CA MET A 203 2.00 -8.81 -12.09
C MET A 203 0.87 -9.51 -12.85
N LYS A 204 1.09 -10.76 -13.23
CA LYS A 204 0.10 -11.60 -13.90
C LYS A 204 0.19 -13.05 -13.42
N ASP A 205 -0.95 -13.71 -13.22
CA ASP A 205 -1.06 -15.13 -12.86
C ASP A 205 -0.14 -15.54 -11.69
N GLY A 206 -0.02 -14.65 -10.69
CA GLY A 206 0.80 -14.88 -9.51
C GLY A 206 2.29 -14.59 -9.67
N ARG A 207 2.73 -14.04 -10.79
CA ARG A 207 4.16 -13.77 -11.05
C ARG A 207 4.41 -12.30 -11.33
N ILE A 208 5.51 -11.78 -10.81
CA ILE A 208 6.09 -10.53 -11.28
C ILE A 208 6.69 -10.80 -12.66
N LEU A 209 6.31 -10.01 -13.65
CA LEU A 209 6.80 -10.12 -15.03
C LEU A 209 8.05 -9.28 -15.23
N GLU A 210 7.98 -8.03 -14.77
CA GLU A 210 9.06 -7.06 -14.89
C GLU A 210 8.96 -5.99 -13.81
N LYS A 211 10.07 -5.32 -13.55
CA LYS A 211 10.16 -4.11 -12.73
C LYS A 211 10.87 -3.05 -13.55
N ILE A 212 10.18 -1.95 -13.86
CA ILE A 212 10.70 -0.85 -14.66
C ILE A 212 10.32 0.50 -14.04
N SER A 213 10.92 1.59 -14.51
CA SER A 213 10.50 2.93 -14.10
C SER A 213 9.08 3.22 -14.56
N SER A 214 8.37 4.09 -13.82
CA SER A 214 7.02 4.51 -14.24
C SER A 214 7.04 5.18 -15.61
N GLU A 215 8.07 5.99 -15.91
CA GLU A 215 8.22 6.65 -17.21
C GLU A 215 8.33 5.64 -18.34
N GLU A 216 9.23 4.66 -18.22
CA GLU A 216 9.41 3.60 -19.21
C GLU A 216 8.14 2.76 -19.39
N PHE A 217 7.46 2.43 -18.29
CA PHE A 217 6.20 1.69 -18.33
C PHE A 217 5.13 2.44 -19.14
N PHE A 218 5.00 3.75 -18.94
CA PHE A 218 4.02 4.55 -19.68
C PHE A 218 4.39 4.78 -21.14
N ASP A 219 5.66 4.85 -21.47
CA ASP A 219 6.11 4.91 -22.87
C ASP A 219 5.81 3.60 -23.59
N GLN A 220 6.08 2.46 -22.99
CA GLN A 220 5.68 1.15 -23.53
C GLN A 220 4.17 1.02 -23.71
N LEU A 221 3.36 1.59 -22.79
CA LEU A 221 1.91 1.60 -22.96
C LEU A 221 1.43 2.44 -24.14
N LYS A 222 2.05 3.63 -24.38
CA LYS A 222 1.74 4.49 -25.53
C LYS A 222 2.08 3.81 -26.86
N GLU A 223 3.19 3.08 -26.88
CA GLU A 223 3.66 2.34 -28.06
C GLU A 223 2.91 1.01 -28.28
N GLY A 224 2.08 0.59 -27.33
CA GLY A 224 1.38 -0.69 -27.40
C GLY A 224 2.27 -1.90 -27.21
N THR A 225 3.48 -1.70 -26.72
CA THR A 225 4.52 -2.73 -26.51
C THR A 225 4.52 -3.30 -25.09
N ALA A 226 3.83 -2.65 -24.14
CA ALA A 226 3.68 -3.16 -22.79
C ALA A 226 3.05 -4.56 -22.82
N GLY A 227 3.79 -5.59 -22.42
CA GLY A 227 3.37 -6.98 -22.39
C GLY A 227 2.21 -7.31 -21.44
N LEU A 228 1.53 -6.29 -20.98
CA LEU A 228 0.59 -6.26 -19.85
C LEU A 228 -0.81 -6.60 -20.21
N MET A 229 -1.22 -7.15 -21.20
CA MET A 229 -2.58 -7.66 -21.48
C MET A 229 -3.19 -7.19 -22.81
N PRO A 230 -3.74 -8.12 -23.56
CA PRO A 230 -4.68 -7.80 -24.63
C PRO A 230 -5.88 -7.07 -24.01
N GLY A 231 -6.04 -5.77 -24.33
CA GLY A 231 -7.20 -4.99 -23.93
C GLY A 231 -6.93 -3.80 -22.97
N TRP A 232 -5.74 -3.62 -22.42
CA TRP A 232 -5.39 -2.40 -21.71
C TRP A 232 -5.03 -1.31 -22.71
N LYS A 233 -5.96 -0.37 -22.91
CA LYS A 233 -5.74 0.86 -23.68
C LYS A 233 -5.67 2.02 -22.71
N ILE A 234 -4.66 2.88 -22.86
CA ILE A 234 -4.70 4.20 -22.26
C ILE A 234 -5.81 4.96 -22.99
N LEU A 235 -6.83 5.38 -22.25
CA LEU A 235 -7.71 6.43 -22.74
C LEU A 235 -6.91 7.74 -22.70
N PRO A 236 -6.84 8.50 -23.81
CA PRO A 236 -6.16 9.79 -23.80
C PRO A 236 -6.78 10.68 -22.72
N PRO A 237 -5.97 11.49 -21.99
CA PRO A 237 -6.47 12.37 -20.96
C PRO A 237 -7.52 13.31 -21.57
N GLY A 238 -8.76 13.23 -21.08
CA GLY A 238 -9.87 14.08 -21.50
C GLY A 238 -11.06 13.39 -22.17
N GLN A 239 -11.10 12.06 -22.32
CA GLN A 239 -12.27 11.32 -22.75
C GLN A 239 -12.78 10.43 -21.60
N GLY A 240 -13.17 11.04 -20.51
CA GLY A 240 -14.03 10.42 -19.50
C GLY A 240 -15.48 10.55 -19.97
N ASP A 241 -16.21 9.45 -19.95
CA ASP A 241 -17.61 9.35 -20.36
C ASP A 241 -18.48 10.46 -19.77
N VAL A 242 -19.24 11.09 -20.67
CA VAL A 242 -20.38 11.98 -20.35
C VAL A 242 -21.55 11.13 -19.91
#